data_d5e03ccdd59c3e2e5dce587dc4f0dd56
#
_entry.id   d5e03ccdd59c3e2e5dce587dc4f0dd56
#
_cell.length_a   1.000
_cell.length_b   1.000
_cell.length_c   1.000
_cell.angle_alpha   90.00
_cell.angle_beta   90.00
_cell.angle_gamma   90.00
#
_symmetry.space_group_name_H-M   'P 1'
#
loop_
_entity.id
_entity.type
_entity.pdbx_description
1 polymer ?
#
loop_
_entity_poly.entity_id
_entity_poly.type
_entity_poly.pdbx_seq_one_letter_code
_entity_poly.pdbx_strand_id
1 'polypeptide(L)'
;VKNGVLEAVNPFTIYAQGIIPAATFLTSYPLGLRNPHEWDVFYYSLGGLDIARELYAAQGMHFVGPVHHGPNIIHSKVPIRSIDDFAGRKMRLPGGMVAEVFTQIGAETTVLPGSEIFPALEKGTIDVADYVGPAVNYALGFSQVTDYIVMGPPGFMSLYQPVDLMDITVGQAAWDALSPQMKQFVEMETHVYSDMHHAAIQKADQEAW
;
A
#
# COMPACT_ATOMS: atom_id res chain seq x y z
N VAL A 1 -16.85 -1.60 -7.07
CA VAL A 1 -16.65 -0.93 -8.37
C VAL A 1 -16.99 -1.90 -9.50
N LYS A 2 -16.26 -3.02 -9.62
CA LYS A 2 -16.46 -4.01 -10.70
C LYS A 2 -17.94 -4.45 -10.86
N ASN A 3 -18.67 -4.58 -9.76
CA ASN A 3 -20.07 -5.04 -9.74
C ASN A 3 -21.08 -3.88 -9.67
N GLY A 4 -20.68 -2.64 -9.90
CA GLY A 4 -21.55 -1.47 -9.90
C GLY A 4 -22.13 -1.03 -8.54
N VAL A 5 -21.64 -1.60 -7.44
CA VAL A 5 -22.10 -1.19 -6.08
C VAL A 5 -21.55 0.18 -5.70
N LEU A 6 -20.33 0.48 -6.14
CA LEU A 6 -19.68 1.79 -6.00
C LEU A 6 -19.23 2.25 -7.39
N GLU A 7 -19.31 3.54 -7.65
CA GLU A 7 -18.84 4.12 -8.92
C GLU A 7 -17.32 4.27 -8.95
N ALA A 8 -16.71 4.63 -7.83
CA ALA A 8 -15.28 4.82 -7.68
C ALA A 8 -14.77 4.39 -6.30
N VAL A 9 -13.49 4.10 -6.21
CA VAL A 9 -12.79 3.77 -4.96
C VAL A 9 -11.35 4.31 -4.99
N ASN A 10 -10.79 4.50 -3.80
CA ASN A 10 -9.36 4.80 -3.61
C ASN A 10 -8.74 3.73 -2.67
N PRO A 11 -8.46 2.53 -3.15
CA PRO A 11 -7.86 1.45 -2.37
C PRO A 11 -6.33 1.50 -2.43
N PHE A 12 -5.66 0.75 -1.54
CA PHE A 12 -4.28 0.36 -1.80
C PHE A 12 -4.24 -0.61 -2.99
N THR A 13 -3.42 -0.28 -3.98
CA THR A 13 -3.34 -1.01 -5.26
C THR A 13 -3.00 -2.50 -5.08
N ILE A 14 -2.24 -2.84 -4.03
CA ILE A 14 -1.89 -4.22 -3.70
C ILE A 14 -3.12 -5.13 -3.53
N TYR A 15 -4.24 -4.61 -3.07
CA TYR A 15 -5.45 -5.43 -2.86
C TYR A 15 -6.15 -5.83 -4.16
N ALA A 16 -5.77 -5.25 -5.31
CA ALA A 16 -6.25 -5.69 -6.63
C ALA A 16 -5.62 -7.02 -7.07
N GLN A 17 -4.53 -7.48 -6.46
CA GLN A 17 -3.78 -8.69 -6.86
C GLN A 17 -4.63 -9.97 -6.96
N GLY A 18 -5.70 -10.07 -6.16
CA GLY A 18 -6.61 -11.22 -6.19
C GLY A 18 -7.38 -11.38 -7.51
N ILE A 19 -7.54 -10.30 -8.27
CA ILE A 19 -8.21 -10.29 -9.59
C ILE A 19 -7.29 -9.81 -10.72
N ILE A 20 -6.22 -9.11 -10.38
CA ILE A 20 -5.18 -8.61 -11.29
C ILE A 20 -3.83 -8.99 -10.68
N PRO A 21 -3.31 -10.22 -10.91
CA PRO A 21 -2.04 -10.65 -10.29
C PRO A 21 -0.87 -9.68 -10.54
N ALA A 22 -0.83 -9.05 -11.72
CA ALA A 22 0.18 -8.05 -12.07
C ALA A 22 0.08 -6.74 -11.26
N ALA A 23 -1.01 -6.49 -10.52
CA ALA A 23 -1.15 -5.31 -9.66
C ALA A 23 -0.06 -5.25 -8.57
N THR A 24 0.54 -6.38 -8.22
CA THR A 24 1.69 -6.43 -7.31
C THR A 24 2.89 -5.62 -7.81
N PHE A 25 3.01 -5.39 -9.14
CA PHE A 25 4.07 -4.57 -9.75
C PHE A 25 3.63 -3.14 -10.04
N LEU A 26 2.36 -2.82 -9.84
CA LEU A 26 1.79 -1.47 -9.97
C LEU A 26 1.80 -0.69 -8.66
N THR A 27 2.32 -1.27 -7.60
CA THR A 27 2.43 -0.67 -6.27
C THR A 27 3.78 -1.00 -5.66
N SER A 28 4.02 -0.52 -4.46
CA SER A 28 5.24 -0.79 -3.73
C SER A 28 5.46 -2.29 -3.52
N TYR A 29 6.57 -2.78 -3.97
CA TYR A 29 7.03 -4.16 -3.76
C TYR A 29 8.43 -4.16 -3.12
N PRO A 30 8.82 -5.26 -2.45
CA PRO A 30 10.11 -5.31 -1.78
C PRO A 30 11.27 -4.97 -2.71
N LEU A 31 12.11 -3.99 -2.31
CA LEU A 31 13.26 -3.49 -3.05
C LEU A 31 12.93 -2.85 -4.41
N GLY A 32 11.67 -2.40 -4.60
CA GLY A 32 11.20 -1.69 -5.80
C GLY A 32 11.58 -0.21 -5.81
N LEU A 33 10.72 0.60 -6.43
CA LEU A 33 10.92 2.05 -6.54
C LEU A 33 10.87 2.71 -5.15
N ARG A 34 11.73 3.69 -4.91
CA ARG A 34 12.08 4.16 -3.56
C ARG A 34 11.42 5.44 -3.13
N ASN A 35 10.86 6.19 -4.07
CA ASN A 35 10.29 7.51 -3.80
C ASN A 35 9.16 7.83 -4.79
N PRO A 36 8.28 8.82 -4.49
CA PRO A 36 7.18 9.20 -5.36
C PRO A 36 7.61 9.56 -6.79
N HIS A 37 8.73 10.26 -6.93
CA HIS A 37 9.23 10.68 -8.25
C HIS A 37 9.59 9.49 -9.15
N GLU A 38 10.20 8.44 -8.61
CA GLU A 38 10.49 7.21 -9.38
C GLU A 38 9.19 6.55 -9.86
N TRP A 39 8.13 6.57 -9.02
CA TRP A 39 6.80 6.09 -9.40
C TRP A 39 6.13 6.97 -10.45
N ASP A 40 6.25 8.29 -10.36
CA ASP A 40 5.72 9.20 -11.39
C ASP A 40 6.41 8.98 -12.73
N VAL A 41 7.72 8.81 -12.74
CA VAL A 41 8.47 8.47 -13.96
C VAL A 41 7.98 7.14 -14.55
N PHE A 42 7.78 6.12 -13.72
CA PHE A 42 7.21 4.84 -14.17
C PHE A 42 5.82 5.02 -14.80
N TYR A 43 4.90 5.67 -14.08
CA TYR A 43 3.53 5.79 -14.54
C TYR A 43 3.38 6.75 -15.72
N TYR A 44 3.94 7.94 -15.65
CA TYR A 44 3.65 9.01 -16.60
C TYR A 44 4.67 9.13 -17.73
N SER A 45 5.84 8.49 -17.62
CA SER A 45 6.89 8.60 -18.64
C SER A 45 7.33 7.28 -19.27
N LEU A 46 7.14 6.15 -18.56
CA LEU A 46 7.59 4.83 -19.02
C LEU A 46 6.45 3.88 -19.39
N GLY A 47 5.21 4.39 -19.47
CA GLY A 47 4.04 3.61 -19.92
C GLY A 47 3.35 2.80 -18.82
N GLY A 48 3.71 2.96 -17.56
CA GLY A 48 3.06 2.27 -16.43
C GLY A 48 1.57 2.56 -16.33
N LEU A 49 1.15 3.79 -16.67
CA LEU A 49 -0.26 4.18 -16.67
C LEU A 49 -1.07 3.41 -17.72
N ASP A 50 -0.51 3.23 -18.92
CA ASP A 50 -1.18 2.48 -19.98
C ASP A 50 -1.29 1.00 -19.63
N ILE A 51 -0.24 0.42 -19.05
CA ILE A 51 -0.25 -0.97 -18.54
C ILE A 51 -1.33 -1.13 -17.45
N ALA A 52 -1.38 -0.22 -16.48
CA ALA A 52 -2.40 -0.26 -15.43
C ALA A 52 -3.81 -0.18 -16.00
N ARG A 53 -4.05 0.74 -16.93
CA ARG A 53 -5.35 0.90 -17.62
C ARG A 53 -5.76 -0.34 -18.39
N GLU A 54 -4.87 -0.97 -19.12
CA GLU A 54 -5.14 -2.22 -19.84
C GLU A 54 -5.54 -3.35 -18.89
N LEU A 55 -4.79 -3.53 -17.80
CA LEU A 55 -5.04 -4.57 -16.80
C LEU A 55 -6.39 -4.38 -16.08
N TYR A 56 -6.72 -3.14 -15.71
CA TYR A 56 -7.96 -2.82 -15.02
C TYR A 56 -9.16 -2.87 -15.96
N ALA A 57 -9.00 -2.43 -17.22
CA ALA A 57 -10.05 -2.50 -18.24
C ALA A 57 -10.50 -3.94 -18.51
N ALA A 58 -9.58 -4.91 -18.49
CA ALA A 58 -9.91 -6.33 -18.59
C ALA A 58 -10.83 -6.83 -17.45
N GLN A 59 -10.94 -6.07 -16.36
CA GLN A 59 -11.83 -6.33 -15.22
C GLN A 59 -13.08 -5.43 -15.18
N GLY A 60 -13.33 -4.64 -16.22
CA GLY A 60 -14.45 -3.69 -16.27
C GLY A 60 -14.25 -2.44 -15.38
N MET A 61 -13.01 -2.06 -15.17
CA MET A 61 -12.63 -0.91 -14.35
C MET A 61 -11.67 0.00 -15.13
N HIS A 62 -11.68 1.29 -14.81
CA HIS A 62 -10.73 2.27 -15.33
C HIS A 62 -9.78 2.72 -14.22
N PHE A 63 -8.49 2.54 -14.42
CA PHE A 63 -7.44 3.07 -13.55
C PHE A 63 -7.20 4.53 -13.93
N VAL A 64 -7.57 5.46 -13.06
CA VAL A 64 -7.40 6.90 -13.31
C VAL A 64 -5.93 7.30 -13.13
N GLY A 65 -5.36 6.97 -11.99
CA GLY A 65 -3.96 7.26 -11.67
C GLY A 65 -3.54 6.75 -10.30
N PRO A 66 -2.21 6.67 -10.04
CA PRO A 66 -1.66 6.33 -8.74
C PRO A 66 -1.88 7.47 -7.74
N VAL A 67 -1.94 7.09 -6.46
CA VAL A 67 -1.95 8.02 -5.33
C VAL A 67 -0.84 7.61 -4.38
N HIS A 68 0.15 8.48 -4.20
CA HIS A 68 1.28 8.22 -3.30
C HIS A 68 0.83 8.23 -1.84
N HIS A 69 1.19 7.19 -1.12
CA HIS A 69 1.05 7.12 0.33
C HIS A 69 2.44 7.24 1.00
N GLY A 70 2.52 7.03 2.30
CA GLY A 70 3.78 7.01 3.03
C GLY A 70 4.44 5.64 3.01
N PRO A 71 5.55 5.49 3.75
CA PRO A 71 6.24 4.22 3.91
C PRO A 71 5.40 3.26 4.76
N ASN A 72 5.55 1.96 4.51
CA ASN A 72 5.04 0.94 5.43
C ASN A 72 6.10 0.58 6.46
N ILE A 73 5.72 0.58 7.74
CA ILE A 73 6.59 0.18 8.85
C ILE A 73 6.05 -1.08 9.52
N ILE A 74 6.97 -1.79 10.17
CA ILE A 74 6.65 -3.04 10.86
C ILE A 74 6.63 -2.80 12.36
N HIS A 75 5.52 -3.13 13.00
CA HIS A 75 5.37 -3.20 14.45
C HIS A 75 5.60 -4.63 14.96
N SER A 76 6.31 -4.80 16.07
CA SER A 76 6.64 -6.10 16.62
C SER A 76 6.52 -6.13 18.14
N LYS A 77 6.03 -7.24 18.67
CA LYS A 77 6.03 -7.55 20.13
C LYS A 77 7.40 -8.06 20.59
N VAL A 78 8.24 -8.47 19.68
CA VAL A 78 9.56 -9.05 19.96
C VAL A 78 10.65 -8.28 19.22
N PRO A 79 11.88 -8.21 19.74
CA PRO A 79 12.95 -7.54 19.02
C PRO A 79 13.29 -8.27 17.72
N ILE A 80 13.35 -7.51 16.63
CA ILE A 80 13.81 -7.95 15.31
C ILE A 80 15.08 -7.15 14.99
N ARG A 81 16.23 -7.80 14.94
CA ARG A 81 17.54 -7.18 14.72
C ARG A 81 18.25 -7.69 13.48
N SER A 82 17.77 -8.80 12.95
CA SER A 82 18.28 -9.44 11.74
C SER A 82 17.14 -10.09 10.95
N ILE A 83 17.41 -10.49 9.72
CA ILE A 83 16.45 -11.21 8.88
C ILE A 83 16.06 -12.54 9.52
N ASP A 84 16.98 -13.20 10.21
CA ASP A 84 16.74 -14.50 10.83
C ASP A 84 15.72 -14.42 12.00
N ASP A 85 15.56 -13.23 12.60
CA ASP A 85 14.61 -13.02 13.70
C ASP A 85 13.14 -13.10 13.24
N PHE A 86 12.87 -13.03 11.95
CA PHE A 86 11.53 -13.24 11.39
C PHE A 86 11.12 -14.71 11.35
N ALA A 87 12.07 -15.64 11.39
CA ALA A 87 11.77 -17.07 11.32
C ALA A 87 10.86 -17.51 12.48
N GLY A 88 9.77 -18.20 12.14
CA GLY A 88 8.75 -18.67 13.10
C GLY A 88 7.87 -17.56 13.70
N ARG A 89 7.99 -16.31 13.26
CA ARG A 89 7.10 -15.23 13.73
C ARG A 89 5.80 -15.24 12.94
N LYS A 90 4.69 -15.13 13.65
CA LYS A 90 3.36 -14.96 13.08
C LYS A 90 3.21 -13.50 12.65
N MET A 91 3.25 -13.26 11.36
CA MET A 91 3.33 -11.92 10.79
C MET A 91 2.12 -11.61 9.92
N ARG A 92 1.46 -10.49 10.21
CA ARG A 92 0.45 -9.93 9.30
C ARG A 92 1.11 -9.15 8.19
N LEU A 93 0.73 -9.45 6.96
CA LEU A 93 1.16 -8.75 5.73
C LEU A 93 -0.03 -8.53 4.79
N PRO A 94 0.09 -7.62 3.79
CA PRO A 94 -0.99 -7.38 2.83
C PRO A 94 -1.20 -8.52 1.82
N GLY A 95 -0.34 -9.55 1.83
CA GLY A 95 -0.35 -10.64 0.85
C GLY A 95 0.62 -10.42 -0.30
N GLY A 96 0.45 -11.21 -1.39
CA GLY A 96 1.23 -11.12 -2.62
C GLY A 96 2.72 -11.29 -2.42
N MET A 97 3.50 -10.62 -3.27
CA MET A 97 4.97 -10.71 -3.26
C MET A 97 5.57 -10.36 -1.88
N VAL A 98 4.97 -9.42 -1.15
CA VAL A 98 5.43 -9.06 0.21
C VAL A 98 5.36 -10.27 1.13
N ALA A 99 4.21 -10.95 1.18
CA ALA A 99 4.04 -12.14 2.01
C ALA A 99 4.97 -13.30 1.56
N GLU A 100 5.15 -13.47 0.25
CA GLU A 100 6.03 -14.49 -0.30
C GLU A 100 7.47 -14.28 0.14
N VAL A 101 7.99 -13.05 0.08
CA VAL A 101 9.36 -12.73 0.53
C VAL A 101 9.55 -13.06 2.01
N PHE A 102 8.62 -12.65 2.88
CA PHE A 102 8.72 -12.94 4.30
C PHE A 102 8.53 -14.44 4.62
N THR A 103 7.70 -15.15 3.84
CA THR A 103 7.57 -16.61 3.96
C THR A 103 8.89 -17.32 3.60
N GLN A 104 9.61 -16.84 2.58
CA GLN A 104 10.90 -17.41 2.18
C GLN A 104 11.99 -17.25 3.26
N ILE A 105 11.91 -16.22 4.09
CA ILE A 105 12.81 -16.05 5.23
C ILE A 105 12.28 -16.69 6.52
N GLY A 106 11.22 -17.49 6.42
CA GLY A 106 10.73 -18.35 7.50
C GLY A 106 9.63 -17.74 8.38
N ALA A 107 9.06 -16.59 8.03
CA ALA A 107 7.91 -16.04 8.76
C ALA A 107 6.62 -16.82 8.46
N GLU A 108 5.75 -16.94 9.45
CA GLU A 108 4.39 -17.49 9.31
C GLU A 108 3.44 -16.36 8.94
N THR A 109 3.20 -16.18 7.63
CA THR A 109 2.46 -15.02 7.13
C THR A 109 0.95 -15.24 7.12
N THR A 110 0.18 -14.17 7.44
CA THR A 110 -1.28 -14.14 7.36
C THR A 110 -1.76 -12.79 6.83
N VAL A 111 -2.91 -12.80 6.16
CA VAL A 111 -3.57 -11.58 5.69
C VAL A 111 -4.74 -11.27 6.61
N LEU A 112 -4.77 -10.05 7.17
CA LEU A 112 -5.86 -9.55 7.99
C LEU A 112 -6.24 -8.13 7.54
N PRO A 113 -7.53 -7.78 7.54
CA PRO A 113 -7.97 -6.39 7.40
C PRO A 113 -7.34 -5.48 8.47
N GLY A 114 -7.13 -4.21 8.17
CA GLY A 114 -6.53 -3.25 9.10
C GLY A 114 -7.22 -3.19 10.47
N SER A 115 -8.56 -3.26 10.49
CA SER A 115 -9.36 -3.27 11.72
C SER A 115 -9.15 -4.51 12.61
N GLU A 116 -8.59 -5.58 12.08
CA GLU A 116 -8.34 -6.82 12.83
C GLU A 116 -6.91 -6.92 13.37
N ILE A 117 -6.00 -6.02 12.97
CA ILE A 117 -4.58 -6.10 13.34
C ILE A 117 -4.40 -5.83 14.84
N PHE A 118 -4.98 -4.73 15.36
CA PHE A 118 -4.87 -4.41 16.79
C PHE A 118 -5.35 -5.57 17.69
N PRO A 119 -6.58 -6.11 17.53
CA PRO A 119 -7.03 -7.23 18.36
C PRO A 119 -6.20 -8.50 18.16
N ALA A 120 -5.61 -8.71 16.98
CA ALA A 120 -4.74 -9.87 16.74
C ALA A 120 -3.38 -9.73 17.45
N LEU A 121 -2.79 -8.54 17.46
CA LEU A 121 -1.60 -8.22 18.25
C LEU A 121 -1.88 -8.32 19.75
N GLU A 122 -2.97 -7.70 20.22
CA GLU A 122 -3.36 -7.72 21.64
C GLU A 122 -3.48 -9.15 22.18
N LYS A 123 -4.20 -10.03 21.45
CA LYS A 123 -4.40 -11.42 21.82
C LYS A 123 -3.17 -12.32 21.59
N GLY A 124 -2.14 -11.83 20.91
CA GLY A 124 -0.96 -12.63 20.56
C GLY A 124 -1.22 -13.69 19.50
N THR A 125 -2.26 -13.53 18.67
CA THR A 125 -2.48 -14.39 17.50
C THR A 125 -1.49 -14.09 16.38
N ILE A 126 -0.93 -12.87 16.37
CA ILE A 126 0.23 -12.47 15.58
C ILE A 126 1.26 -11.79 16.49
N ASP A 127 2.54 -11.88 16.13
CA ASP A 127 3.67 -11.30 16.84
C ASP A 127 4.14 -9.99 16.19
N VAL A 128 3.97 -9.92 14.88
CA VAL A 128 4.49 -8.86 14.00
C VAL A 128 3.40 -8.41 13.03
N ALA A 129 3.32 -7.13 12.77
CA ALA A 129 2.40 -6.57 11.77
C ALA A 129 3.09 -5.51 10.94
N ASP A 130 3.06 -5.69 9.63
CA ASP A 130 3.22 -4.63 8.66
C ASP A 130 1.87 -3.93 8.44
N TYR A 131 1.92 -2.61 8.36
CA TYR A 131 0.76 -1.83 7.91
C TYR A 131 1.25 -0.57 7.18
N VAL A 132 0.71 0.57 7.49
CA VAL A 132 1.10 1.85 6.87
C VAL A 132 2.11 2.63 7.74
N GLY A 133 2.22 3.94 7.55
CA GLY A 133 3.16 4.80 8.26
C GLY A 133 2.82 5.06 9.73
N PRO A 134 3.71 5.79 10.42
CA PRO A 134 3.61 6.07 11.85
C PRO A 134 2.26 6.66 12.30
N ALA A 135 1.75 7.68 11.61
CA ALA A 135 0.52 8.38 12.00
C ALA A 135 -0.69 7.45 12.08
N VAL A 136 -0.91 6.66 11.02
CA VAL A 136 -2.06 5.75 10.95
C VAL A 136 -1.89 4.60 11.95
N ASN A 137 -0.71 4.03 12.05
CA ASN A 137 -0.43 2.92 12.98
C ASN A 137 -0.57 3.36 14.43
N TYR A 138 -0.15 4.59 14.76
CA TYR A 138 -0.35 5.19 16.08
C TYR A 138 -1.84 5.40 16.38
N ALA A 139 -2.59 5.97 15.43
CA ALA A 139 -4.04 6.18 15.58
C ALA A 139 -4.82 4.86 15.74
N LEU A 140 -4.34 3.75 15.15
CA LEU A 140 -4.88 2.41 15.33
C LEU A 140 -4.44 1.74 16.65
N GLY A 141 -3.60 2.40 17.45
CA GLY A 141 -3.20 1.93 18.78
C GLY A 141 -2.07 0.90 18.77
N PHE A 142 -1.37 0.67 17.67
CA PHE A 142 -0.34 -0.38 17.61
C PHE A 142 0.77 -0.20 18.63
N SER A 143 1.11 1.05 18.99
CA SER A 143 2.07 1.38 20.05
C SER A 143 1.64 0.92 21.44
N GLN A 144 0.37 0.59 21.65
CA GLN A 144 -0.14 0.11 22.95
C GLN A 144 0.05 -1.40 23.13
N VAL A 145 0.28 -2.12 22.04
CA VAL A 145 0.31 -3.60 22.00
C VAL A 145 1.59 -4.17 21.38
N THR A 146 2.54 -3.29 21.01
CA THR A 146 3.87 -3.66 20.49
C THR A 146 4.96 -2.83 21.14
N ASP A 147 6.15 -3.41 21.31
CA ASP A 147 7.29 -2.79 21.99
C ASP A 147 8.37 -2.30 21.01
N TYR A 148 8.30 -2.72 19.76
CA TYR A 148 9.35 -2.46 18.76
C TYR A 148 8.78 -2.01 17.43
N ILE A 149 9.51 -1.11 16.77
CA ILE A 149 9.30 -0.72 15.38
C ILE A 149 10.54 -1.17 14.59
N VAL A 150 10.32 -1.91 13.49
CA VAL A 150 11.38 -2.30 12.57
C VAL A 150 11.35 -1.37 11.38
N MET A 151 12.44 -0.65 11.20
CA MET A 151 12.62 0.36 10.16
C MET A 151 13.73 -0.04 9.20
N GLY A 152 13.85 0.69 8.12
CA GLY A 152 14.96 0.59 7.18
C GLY A 152 16.28 1.13 7.76
N PRO A 153 17.36 1.05 6.98
CA PRO A 153 18.64 1.65 7.36
C PRO A 153 18.52 3.19 7.47
N PRO A 154 19.52 3.88 8.06
CA PRO A 154 19.49 5.32 8.21
C PRO A 154 19.12 6.05 6.91
N GLY A 155 18.12 6.92 6.97
CA GLY A 155 17.57 7.64 5.81
C GLY A 155 16.38 6.96 5.13
N PHE A 156 15.99 5.74 5.56
CA PHE A 156 14.81 5.03 5.05
C PHE A 156 13.90 4.62 6.21
N MET A 157 12.67 5.11 6.22
CA MET A 157 11.71 4.71 7.24
C MET A 157 11.31 3.23 7.12
N SER A 158 11.08 2.76 5.91
CA SER A 158 10.67 1.38 5.67
C SER A 158 11.85 0.45 5.39
N LEU A 159 11.76 -0.77 5.93
CA LEU A 159 12.71 -1.84 5.62
C LEU A 159 12.64 -2.25 4.13
N TYR A 160 11.46 -2.21 3.51
CA TYR A 160 11.23 -2.80 2.20
C TYR A 160 10.20 -2.09 1.31
N GLN A 161 9.31 -1.27 1.86
CA GLN A 161 8.27 -0.51 1.14
C GLN A 161 8.35 0.98 1.49
N PRO A 162 9.29 1.74 0.91
CA PRO A 162 9.53 3.15 1.27
C PRO A 162 8.41 4.10 0.83
N VAL A 163 7.62 3.71 -0.17
CA VAL A 163 6.44 4.45 -0.64
C VAL A 163 5.38 3.43 -1.01
N ASP A 164 4.25 3.41 -0.32
CA ASP A 164 3.11 2.61 -0.74
C ASP A 164 2.22 3.40 -1.70
N LEU A 165 1.46 2.71 -2.52
CA LEU A 165 0.58 3.30 -3.52
C LEU A 165 -0.86 2.85 -3.32
N MET A 166 -1.72 3.85 -3.38
CA MET A 166 -3.14 3.72 -3.62
C MET A 166 -3.41 4.03 -5.10
N ASP A 167 -4.63 3.85 -5.54
CA ASP A 167 -5.08 4.31 -6.85
C ASP A 167 -6.48 4.92 -6.79
N ILE A 168 -6.81 5.72 -7.79
CA ILE A 168 -8.21 6.06 -8.07
C ILE A 168 -8.67 5.13 -9.17
N THR A 169 -9.65 4.30 -8.85
CA THR A 169 -10.28 3.35 -9.77
C THR A 169 -11.78 3.62 -9.90
N VAL A 170 -12.26 3.70 -11.12
CA VAL A 170 -13.65 3.97 -11.47
C VAL A 170 -14.23 2.78 -12.25
N GLY A 171 -15.51 2.46 -12.03
CA GLY A 171 -16.21 1.47 -12.85
C GLY A 171 -16.25 1.92 -14.32
N GLN A 172 -15.98 1.01 -15.26
CA GLN A 172 -15.87 1.37 -16.69
C GLN A 172 -17.10 2.12 -17.19
N ALA A 173 -18.31 1.67 -16.84
CA ALA A 173 -19.55 2.33 -17.25
C ALA A 173 -19.68 3.76 -16.73
N ALA A 174 -19.27 3.99 -15.45
CA ALA A 174 -19.29 5.33 -14.86
C ALA A 174 -18.23 6.23 -15.52
N TRP A 175 -17.04 5.68 -15.79
CA TRP A 175 -16.00 6.39 -16.53
C TRP A 175 -16.43 6.78 -17.94
N ASP A 176 -17.05 5.85 -18.68
CA ASP A 176 -17.49 6.09 -20.06
C ASP A 176 -18.59 7.15 -20.15
N ALA A 177 -19.42 7.29 -19.12
CA ALA A 177 -20.45 8.32 -19.01
C ALA A 177 -19.91 9.75 -18.84
N LEU A 178 -18.64 9.91 -18.45
CA LEU A 178 -18.03 11.23 -18.30
C LEU A 178 -17.71 11.85 -19.66
N SER A 179 -17.89 13.18 -19.77
CA SER A 179 -17.43 13.93 -20.93
C SER A 179 -15.89 13.89 -21.04
N PRO A 180 -15.31 14.09 -22.24
CA PRO A 180 -13.86 14.15 -22.40
C PRO A 180 -13.19 15.18 -21.47
N GLN A 181 -13.84 16.34 -21.26
CA GLN A 181 -13.35 17.39 -20.37
C GLN A 181 -13.35 16.92 -18.90
N MET A 182 -14.39 16.21 -18.47
CA MET A 182 -14.45 15.66 -17.10
C MET A 182 -13.41 14.55 -16.89
N LYS A 183 -13.18 13.70 -17.88
CA LYS A 183 -12.11 12.68 -17.81
C LYS A 183 -10.75 13.33 -17.61
N GLN A 184 -10.41 14.32 -18.44
CA GLN A 184 -9.16 15.07 -18.30
C GLN A 184 -9.06 15.80 -16.96
N PHE A 185 -10.15 16.38 -16.48
CA PHE A 185 -10.17 17.02 -15.17
C PHE A 185 -9.90 16.03 -14.04
N VAL A 186 -10.59 14.88 -14.03
CA VAL A 186 -10.41 13.85 -12.98
C VAL A 186 -9.00 13.26 -13.01
N GLU A 187 -8.41 13.03 -14.19
CA GLU A 187 -7.02 12.58 -14.31
C GLU A 187 -6.03 13.59 -13.73
N MET A 188 -6.20 14.87 -14.07
CA MET A 188 -5.33 15.95 -13.56
C MET A 188 -5.48 16.13 -12.05
N GLU A 189 -6.72 16.16 -11.54
CA GLU A 189 -6.99 16.29 -10.11
C GLU A 189 -6.50 15.07 -9.30
N THR A 190 -6.51 13.89 -9.90
CA THR A 190 -5.93 12.69 -9.26
C THR A 190 -4.42 12.87 -9.03
N HIS A 191 -3.70 13.44 -10.01
CA HIS A 191 -2.27 13.71 -9.85
C HIS A 191 -2.02 14.76 -8.75
N VAL A 192 -2.77 15.88 -8.78
CA VAL A 192 -2.67 16.92 -7.74
C VAL A 192 -3.01 16.35 -6.37
N TYR A 193 -4.08 15.56 -6.27
CA TYR A 193 -4.47 14.88 -5.04
C TYR A 193 -3.37 13.98 -4.52
N SER A 194 -2.70 13.21 -5.39
CA SER A 194 -1.60 12.32 -5.02
C SER A 194 -0.49 13.06 -4.29
N ASP A 195 -0.04 14.21 -4.83
CA ASP A 195 1.01 15.03 -4.23
C ASP A 195 0.58 15.63 -2.88
N MET A 196 -0.63 16.18 -2.84
CA MET A 196 -1.19 16.76 -1.62
C MET A 196 -1.39 15.71 -0.52
N HIS A 197 -1.88 14.53 -0.89
CA HIS A 197 -2.07 13.41 0.01
C HIS A 197 -0.73 12.95 0.60
N HIS A 198 0.28 12.75 -0.24
CA HIS A 198 1.61 12.36 0.20
C HIS A 198 2.21 13.38 1.18
N ALA A 199 2.13 14.67 0.86
CA ALA A 199 2.61 15.73 1.73
C ALA A 199 1.89 15.76 3.08
N ALA A 200 0.57 15.53 3.09
CA ALA A 200 -0.22 15.45 4.32
C ALA A 200 0.17 14.23 5.19
N ILE A 201 0.38 13.07 4.56
CA ILE A 201 0.84 11.85 5.25
C ILE A 201 2.23 12.08 5.85
N GLN A 202 3.17 12.63 5.08
CA GLN A 202 4.52 12.90 5.59
C GLN A 202 4.50 13.82 6.82
N LYS A 203 3.67 14.88 6.78
CA LYS A 203 3.51 15.77 7.94
C LYS A 203 2.95 15.00 9.15
N ALA A 204 1.87 14.24 8.95
CA ALA A 204 1.24 13.47 10.03
C ALA A 204 2.20 12.42 10.62
N ASP A 205 3.00 11.77 9.77
CA ASP A 205 4.01 10.79 10.21
C ASP A 205 5.10 11.44 11.07
N GLN A 206 5.53 12.67 10.74
CA GLN A 206 6.48 13.43 11.56
C GLN A 206 5.91 13.83 12.92
N GLU A 207 4.62 14.12 12.99
CA GLU A 207 3.92 14.49 14.23
C GLU A 207 3.65 13.28 15.14
N ALA A 208 3.65 12.07 14.58
CA ALA A 208 3.37 10.82 15.30
C ALA A 208 4.60 10.19 15.97
N TRP A 209 5.82 10.66 15.66
CA TRP A 209 7.06 10.28 16.31
C TRP A 209 7.28 11.04 17.61
#